data_759b339cb05c049a85b8d98f5176d89e
#
_entry.id   759b339cb05c049a85b8d98f5176d89e
#
_cell.length_a   1.000
_cell.length_b   1.000
_cell.length_c   1.000
_cell.angle_alpha   90.00
_cell.angle_beta   90.00
_cell.angle_gamma   90.00
#
_symmetry.space_group_name_H-M   'P 1'
#
loop_
_entity.id
_entity.type
_entity.pdbx_description
1 polymer ?
#
loop_
_entity_poly.entity_id
_entity_poly.type
_entity_poly.pdbx_seq_one_letter_code
_entity_poly.pdbx_strand_id
1 'polypeptide(L)'
;VERSVESPSSVSPRVRGGILQRFAAFVAERHPFALTSAVAAFETVCRKEPGRDPAAIEALRPRLAESLGRHLAQAPPEGLPETTPGIPVERRLEQARQELLETCDGFLRRETIAAGLTPEERVEILRGMVLTRATDNRLKSFFSGSEVRYRGMPFQGKGFRSLGQEAIYAAAVRLRRGEGYRDGDGSWRGDVVAPLIRDLGAALAMRPDASIVRMILNAQMGKAGPPMDGKDLHVGDLPWGILPPAAPLGISALTAAGMAMAFAREGSGRVAVCFIGEGGTSLGEWHEAINLCAARRLPAVFCVENNQTALSTPVSEQSAARVFAEKAAGYGVPGVTLDGTDPEGIAAAFAWAAERARAGLGPALIELVCMRMCGHAHHDDMLYLGKEPAISWD
;
A
#
# COMPACT_ATOMS: atom_id res chain seq x y z
N VAL A 1 14.27 26.55 18.02
CA VAL A 1 12.89 26.98 17.80
C VAL A 1 12.03 25.76 18.12
N GLU A 2 11.52 25.69 19.34
CA GLU A 2 10.59 24.65 19.79
C GLU A 2 9.30 24.79 18.98
N ARG A 3 9.03 23.84 18.08
CA ARG A 3 7.69 23.64 17.56
C ARG A 3 6.92 22.83 18.61
N SER A 4 5.96 23.46 19.25
CA SER A 4 4.99 22.80 20.11
C SER A 4 4.29 21.69 19.32
N VAL A 5 4.53 20.44 19.71
CA VAL A 5 3.76 19.29 19.22
C VAL A 5 2.40 19.39 19.90
N GLU A 6 1.40 19.84 19.16
CA GLU A 6 0.02 19.73 19.62
C GLU A 6 -0.34 18.27 19.82
N SER A 7 -0.78 17.94 21.03
CA SER A 7 -1.30 16.61 21.34
C SER A 7 -2.46 16.27 20.42
N PRO A 8 -2.56 15.04 19.88
CA PRO A 8 -3.69 14.64 19.06
C PRO A 8 -4.97 14.78 19.87
N SER A 9 -5.82 15.72 19.44
CA SER A 9 -7.16 15.89 19.96
C SER A 9 -7.92 14.56 19.86
N SER A 10 -8.74 14.25 20.85
CA SER A 10 -9.62 13.08 20.93
C SER A 10 -10.27 12.79 19.57
N VAL A 11 -9.89 11.67 18.97
CA VAL A 11 -10.42 11.22 17.68
C VAL A 11 -11.85 10.75 17.94
N SER A 12 -12.83 11.59 17.63
CA SER A 12 -14.21 11.14 17.48
C SER A 12 -14.29 10.02 16.44
N PRO A 13 -15.15 9.01 16.61
CA PRO A 13 -15.31 7.96 15.61
C PRO A 13 -15.61 8.62 14.25
N ARG A 14 -14.71 8.42 13.29
CA ARG A 14 -14.79 9.03 11.97
C ARG A 14 -16.02 8.47 11.26
N VAL A 15 -17.10 9.23 11.23
CA VAL A 15 -18.19 8.97 10.29
C VAL A 15 -17.60 9.14 8.89
N ARG A 16 -17.57 8.06 8.10
CA ARG A 16 -17.12 8.10 6.71
C ARG A 16 -18.05 9.08 5.97
N GLY A 17 -17.53 10.23 5.60
CA GLY A 17 -18.29 11.26 4.88
C GLY A 17 -18.86 10.74 3.56
N GLY A 18 -19.81 11.45 2.96
CA GLY A 18 -20.31 11.17 1.62
C GLY A 18 -19.21 11.21 0.56
N ILE A 19 -19.50 10.74 -0.64
CA ILE A 19 -18.51 10.66 -1.72
C ILE A 19 -17.95 12.05 -2.10
N LEU A 20 -18.77 13.09 -2.02
CA LEU A 20 -18.31 14.47 -2.27
C LEU A 20 -17.26 14.91 -1.26
N GLN A 21 -17.49 14.65 0.05
CA GLN A 21 -16.51 15.02 1.09
C GLN A 21 -15.19 14.26 0.94
N ARG A 22 -15.24 12.97 0.61
CA ARG A 22 -14.03 12.16 0.36
C ARG A 22 -13.31 12.63 -0.90
N PHE A 23 -14.06 12.98 -1.95
CA PHE A 23 -13.49 13.55 -3.18
C PHE A 23 -12.82 14.90 -2.91
N ALA A 24 -13.50 15.80 -2.20
CA ALA A 24 -12.92 17.10 -1.85
C ALA A 24 -11.65 16.97 -0.99
N ALA A 25 -11.65 16.06 -0.01
CA ALA A 25 -10.47 15.78 0.80
C ALA A 25 -9.30 15.24 -0.05
N PHE A 26 -9.59 14.32 -0.97
CA PHE A 26 -8.60 13.76 -1.89
C PHE A 26 -8.01 14.85 -2.82
N VAL A 27 -8.84 15.71 -3.39
CA VAL A 27 -8.36 16.82 -4.24
C VAL A 27 -7.57 17.83 -3.43
N ALA A 28 -8.02 18.17 -2.21
CA ALA A 28 -7.32 19.09 -1.33
C ALA A 28 -5.91 18.58 -0.95
N GLU A 29 -5.75 17.28 -0.79
CA GLU A 29 -4.45 16.68 -0.51
C GLU A 29 -3.53 16.69 -1.75
N ARG A 30 -4.05 16.29 -2.91
CA ARG A 30 -3.23 16.04 -4.11
C ARG A 30 -3.13 17.24 -5.06
N HIS A 31 -4.19 18.02 -5.19
CA HIS A 31 -4.32 19.10 -6.15
C HIS A 31 -5.03 20.31 -5.52
N PRO A 32 -4.50 20.91 -4.43
CA PRO A 32 -5.20 21.93 -3.64
C PRO A 32 -5.65 23.14 -4.45
N PHE A 33 -4.90 23.54 -5.46
CA PHE A 33 -5.26 24.68 -6.31
C PHE A 33 -6.43 24.39 -7.27
N ALA A 34 -6.76 23.12 -7.50
CA ALA A 34 -7.89 22.70 -8.31
C ALA A 34 -9.17 22.46 -7.49
N LEU A 35 -9.12 22.59 -6.15
CA LEU A 35 -10.21 22.18 -5.26
C LEU A 35 -11.54 22.80 -5.64
N THR A 36 -11.60 24.12 -5.82
CA THR A 36 -12.84 24.83 -6.16
C THR A 36 -13.45 24.34 -7.47
N SER A 37 -12.63 24.21 -8.52
CA SER A 37 -13.09 23.74 -9.83
C SER A 37 -13.53 22.28 -9.78
N ALA A 38 -12.80 21.43 -9.07
CA ALA A 38 -13.11 20.03 -8.95
C ALA A 38 -14.40 19.77 -8.17
N VAL A 39 -14.62 20.49 -7.05
CA VAL A 39 -15.85 20.40 -6.26
C VAL A 39 -17.04 20.88 -7.07
N ALA A 40 -16.95 22.05 -7.74
CA ALA A 40 -18.02 22.55 -8.58
C ALA A 40 -18.37 21.59 -9.75
N ALA A 41 -17.34 21.00 -10.37
CA ALA A 41 -17.55 19.99 -11.39
C ALA A 41 -18.26 18.75 -10.86
N PHE A 42 -17.87 18.28 -9.67
CA PHE A 42 -18.46 17.12 -9.03
C PHE A 42 -19.93 17.35 -8.64
N GLU A 43 -20.26 18.49 -8.02
CA GLU A 43 -21.63 18.86 -7.64
C GLU A 43 -22.55 18.94 -8.88
N THR A 44 -22.03 19.38 -10.03
CA THR A 44 -22.80 19.44 -11.27
C THR A 44 -23.26 18.05 -11.71
N VAL A 45 -22.43 17.02 -11.52
CA VAL A 45 -22.70 15.65 -12.01
C VAL A 45 -23.29 14.72 -10.95
N CYS A 46 -23.04 14.99 -9.68
CA CYS A 46 -23.49 14.18 -8.54
C CYS A 46 -24.55 14.96 -7.71
N ARG A 47 -25.76 15.10 -8.26
CA ARG A 47 -26.87 15.80 -7.57
C ARG A 47 -27.47 15.01 -6.42
N LYS A 48 -27.29 13.71 -6.39
CA LYS A 48 -27.78 12.80 -5.35
C LYS A 48 -26.64 11.86 -4.97
N GLU A 49 -26.44 11.70 -3.68
CA GLU A 49 -25.45 10.76 -3.13
C GLU A 49 -25.72 9.34 -3.64
N PRO A 50 -24.77 8.70 -4.33
CA PRO A 50 -24.96 7.36 -4.89
C PRO A 50 -24.92 6.25 -3.83
N GLY A 51 -24.60 6.59 -2.59
CA GLY A 51 -24.42 5.62 -1.52
C GLY A 51 -23.29 4.63 -1.80
N ARG A 52 -23.60 3.34 -1.65
CA ARG A 52 -22.67 2.22 -1.98
C ARG A 52 -23.10 1.46 -3.24
N ASP A 53 -23.72 2.11 -4.19
CA ASP A 53 -24.06 1.51 -5.49
C ASP A 53 -22.87 1.64 -6.46
N PRO A 54 -22.16 0.54 -6.77
CA PRO A 54 -20.99 0.59 -7.64
C PRO A 54 -21.31 1.09 -9.06
N ALA A 55 -22.49 0.73 -9.59
CA ALA A 55 -22.89 1.15 -10.93
C ALA A 55 -23.17 2.65 -10.98
N ALA A 56 -23.81 3.20 -9.95
CA ALA A 56 -24.06 4.63 -9.84
C ALA A 56 -22.75 5.42 -9.71
N ILE A 57 -21.77 4.93 -8.96
CA ILE A 57 -20.44 5.55 -8.81
C ILE A 57 -19.67 5.47 -10.14
N GLU A 58 -19.64 4.31 -10.79
CA GLU A 58 -18.97 4.13 -12.08
C GLU A 58 -19.52 5.08 -13.16
N ALA A 59 -20.84 5.31 -13.17
CA ALA A 59 -21.48 6.23 -14.08
C ALA A 59 -21.09 7.71 -13.88
N LEU A 60 -20.52 8.08 -12.75
CA LEU A 60 -20.00 9.43 -12.52
C LEU A 60 -18.68 9.70 -13.26
N ARG A 61 -17.86 8.68 -13.53
CA ARG A 61 -16.50 8.84 -14.08
C ARG A 61 -16.48 9.64 -15.40
N PRO A 62 -17.15 9.22 -16.50
CA PRO A 62 -17.12 9.97 -17.75
C PRO A 62 -17.76 11.36 -17.59
N ARG A 63 -18.80 11.47 -16.78
CA ARG A 63 -19.50 12.75 -16.55
C ARG A 63 -18.63 13.74 -15.78
N LEU A 64 -17.89 13.26 -14.78
CA LEU A 64 -16.95 14.11 -14.03
C LEU A 64 -15.78 14.54 -14.92
N ALA A 65 -15.22 13.63 -15.71
CA ALA A 65 -14.14 13.96 -16.65
C ALA A 65 -14.54 15.08 -17.62
N GLU A 66 -15.73 14.98 -18.21
CA GLU A 66 -16.27 16.03 -19.09
C GLU A 66 -16.52 17.34 -18.35
N SER A 67 -17.19 17.30 -17.17
CA SER A 67 -17.51 18.50 -16.40
C SER A 67 -16.23 19.20 -15.91
N LEU A 68 -15.29 18.45 -15.36
CA LEU A 68 -14.02 18.98 -14.87
C LEU A 68 -13.17 19.55 -16.01
N GLY A 69 -13.12 18.85 -17.16
CA GLY A 69 -12.45 19.35 -18.36
C GLY A 69 -12.96 20.73 -18.80
N ARG A 70 -14.27 20.96 -18.73
CA ARG A 70 -14.87 22.27 -19.02
C ARG A 70 -14.49 23.36 -18.00
N HIS A 71 -14.46 23.01 -16.71
CA HIS A 71 -14.06 23.95 -15.65
C HIS A 71 -12.57 24.33 -15.71
N LEU A 72 -11.74 23.45 -16.28
CA LEU A 72 -10.30 23.68 -16.43
C LEU A 72 -9.89 24.27 -17.78
N ALA A 73 -10.83 24.46 -18.70
CA ALA A 73 -10.58 24.96 -20.06
C ALA A 73 -10.36 26.48 -20.07
N GLN A 74 -9.28 26.94 -19.41
CA GLN A 74 -8.82 28.32 -19.49
C GLN A 74 -7.63 28.43 -20.43
N ALA A 75 -7.68 29.37 -21.37
CA ALA A 75 -6.54 29.68 -22.21
C ALA A 75 -5.50 30.46 -21.39
N PRO A 76 -4.21 30.13 -21.51
CA PRO A 76 -3.16 30.95 -20.91
C PRO A 76 -3.10 32.33 -21.58
N PRO A 77 -2.55 33.34 -20.90
CA PRO A 77 -2.23 34.63 -21.52
C PRO A 77 -1.30 34.46 -22.73
N GLU A 78 -1.48 35.26 -23.75
CA GLU A 78 -0.59 35.26 -24.92
C GLU A 78 0.82 35.73 -24.59
N GLY A 79 1.82 35.26 -25.31
CA GLY A 79 3.19 35.72 -25.24
C GLY A 79 4.00 35.28 -24.04
N LEU A 80 3.60 34.21 -23.36
CA LEU A 80 4.38 33.65 -22.26
C LEU A 80 5.65 32.95 -22.78
N PRO A 81 6.83 33.26 -22.20
CA PRO A 81 8.06 32.59 -22.59
C PRO A 81 8.12 31.14 -22.12
N GLU A 82 8.81 30.29 -22.87
CA GLU A 82 9.15 28.96 -22.43
C GLU A 82 10.10 29.00 -21.23
N THR A 83 9.74 28.31 -20.17
CA THR A 83 10.62 28.10 -19.01
C THR A 83 11.44 26.81 -19.12
N THR A 84 11.00 25.89 -19.97
CA THR A 84 11.73 24.66 -20.33
C THR A 84 11.86 24.63 -21.86
N PRO A 85 13.08 24.57 -22.43
CA PRO A 85 13.27 24.60 -23.86
C PRO A 85 12.45 23.50 -24.60
N GLY A 86 11.71 23.90 -25.62
CA GLY A 86 10.87 23.00 -26.41
C GLY A 86 9.57 22.53 -25.76
N ILE A 87 9.21 23.08 -24.58
CA ILE A 87 7.95 22.78 -23.90
C ILE A 87 7.19 24.09 -23.66
N PRO A 88 6.26 24.47 -24.56
CA PRO A 88 5.45 25.66 -24.40
C PRO A 88 4.47 25.53 -23.21
N VAL A 89 4.03 26.69 -22.71
CA VAL A 89 3.14 26.77 -21.54
C VAL A 89 1.85 25.99 -21.76
N GLU A 90 1.27 26.04 -22.95
CA GLU A 90 0.05 25.33 -23.34
C GLU A 90 0.20 23.82 -23.12
N ARG A 91 1.34 23.26 -23.51
CA ARG A 91 1.64 21.83 -23.33
C ARG A 91 1.76 21.47 -21.84
N ARG A 92 2.36 22.36 -21.05
CA ARG A 92 2.46 22.18 -19.58
C ARG A 92 1.08 22.19 -18.92
N LEU A 93 0.23 23.13 -19.30
CA LEU A 93 -1.14 23.22 -18.80
C LEU A 93 -1.97 21.98 -19.18
N GLU A 94 -1.83 21.51 -20.43
CA GLU A 94 -2.52 20.30 -20.88
C GLU A 94 -2.06 19.05 -20.12
N GLN A 95 -0.75 18.90 -19.87
CA GLN A 95 -0.22 17.82 -19.05
C GLN A 95 -0.79 17.85 -17.60
N ALA A 96 -0.81 19.03 -16.97
CA ALA A 96 -1.36 19.19 -15.63
C ALA A 96 -2.87 18.92 -15.57
N ARG A 97 -3.60 19.33 -16.60
CA ARG A 97 -5.04 19.04 -16.77
C ARG A 97 -5.29 17.55 -16.90
N GLN A 98 -4.53 16.90 -17.76
CA GLN A 98 -4.66 15.44 -17.98
C GLN A 98 -4.33 14.66 -16.70
N GLU A 99 -3.28 15.04 -15.99
CA GLU A 99 -2.92 14.43 -14.70
C GLU A 99 -4.06 14.55 -13.68
N LEU A 100 -4.66 15.74 -13.55
CA LEU A 100 -5.79 15.95 -12.65
C LEU A 100 -7.01 15.09 -13.04
N LEU A 101 -7.35 15.03 -14.32
CA LEU A 101 -8.46 14.20 -14.82
C LEU A 101 -8.24 12.70 -14.52
N GLU A 102 -7.04 12.18 -14.81
CA GLU A 102 -6.68 10.79 -14.53
C GLU A 102 -6.71 10.49 -13.03
N THR A 103 -6.25 11.43 -12.22
CA THR A 103 -6.22 11.29 -10.75
C THR A 103 -7.62 11.25 -10.17
N CYS A 104 -8.53 12.12 -10.64
CA CYS A 104 -9.94 12.14 -10.24
C CYS A 104 -10.69 10.89 -10.73
N ASP A 105 -10.42 10.43 -11.95
CA ASP A 105 -10.96 9.16 -12.46
C ASP A 105 -10.52 7.98 -11.61
N GLY A 106 -9.24 7.92 -11.25
CA GLY A 106 -8.68 6.92 -10.35
C GLY A 106 -9.33 6.92 -8.97
N PHE A 107 -9.68 8.10 -8.42
CA PHE A 107 -10.44 8.19 -7.18
C PHE A 107 -11.81 7.50 -7.31
N LEU A 108 -12.61 7.86 -8.31
CA LEU A 108 -13.93 7.26 -8.52
C LEU A 108 -13.84 5.75 -8.80
N ARG A 109 -12.79 5.31 -9.52
CA ARG A 109 -12.58 3.88 -9.75
C ARG A 109 -12.36 3.13 -8.44
N ARG A 110 -11.55 3.66 -7.51
CA ARG A 110 -11.34 3.06 -6.18
C ARG A 110 -12.64 3.04 -5.36
N GLU A 111 -13.43 4.11 -5.40
CA GLU A 111 -14.74 4.14 -4.73
C GLU A 111 -15.69 3.08 -5.29
N THR A 112 -15.71 2.90 -6.62
CA THR A 112 -16.48 1.82 -7.28
C THR A 112 -16.05 0.44 -6.81
N ILE A 113 -14.72 0.18 -6.75
CA ILE A 113 -14.18 -1.09 -6.32
C ILE A 113 -14.52 -1.36 -4.85
N ALA A 114 -14.36 -0.37 -3.97
CA ALA A 114 -14.69 -0.48 -2.54
C ALA A 114 -16.18 -0.78 -2.32
N ALA A 115 -17.05 -0.09 -3.05
CA ALA A 115 -18.50 -0.35 -3.00
C ALA A 115 -18.86 -1.75 -3.54
N GLY A 116 -18.13 -2.23 -4.53
CA GLY A 116 -18.32 -3.54 -5.16
C GLY A 116 -17.65 -4.72 -4.46
N LEU A 117 -17.08 -4.54 -3.26
CA LEU A 117 -16.59 -5.68 -2.45
C LEU A 117 -17.78 -6.54 -2.02
N THR A 118 -17.67 -7.85 -2.27
CA THR A 118 -18.73 -8.79 -1.89
C THR A 118 -18.75 -9.04 -0.37
N PRO A 119 -19.85 -9.54 0.18
CA PRO A 119 -19.90 -9.96 1.58
C PRO A 119 -18.82 -11.01 1.93
N GLU A 120 -18.56 -11.92 0.99
CA GLU A 120 -17.56 -12.99 1.15
C GLU A 120 -16.14 -12.41 1.23
N GLU A 121 -15.81 -11.45 0.36
CA GLU A 121 -14.53 -10.73 0.40
C GLU A 121 -14.35 -9.98 1.74
N ARG A 122 -15.40 -9.31 2.22
CA ARG A 122 -15.36 -8.61 3.52
C ARG A 122 -15.14 -9.56 4.69
N VAL A 123 -15.82 -10.72 4.68
CA VAL A 123 -15.64 -11.77 5.70
C VAL A 123 -14.23 -12.35 5.60
N GLU A 124 -13.71 -12.58 4.39
CA GLU A 124 -12.33 -13.05 4.20
C GLU A 124 -11.33 -12.04 4.75
N ILE A 125 -11.47 -10.76 4.43
CA ILE A 125 -10.60 -9.69 4.94
C ILE A 125 -10.62 -9.69 6.47
N LEU A 126 -11.80 -9.70 7.11
CA LEU A 126 -11.90 -9.71 8.56
C LEU A 126 -11.22 -10.94 9.17
N ARG A 127 -11.46 -12.13 8.63
CA ARG A 127 -10.81 -13.37 9.06
C ARG A 127 -9.28 -13.28 8.90
N GLY A 128 -8.82 -12.71 7.78
CA GLY A 128 -7.41 -12.52 7.50
C GLY A 128 -6.74 -11.56 8.49
N MET A 129 -7.40 -10.46 8.84
CA MET A 129 -6.92 -9.52 9.87
C MET A 129 -6.82 -10.19 11.24
N VAL A 130 -7.86 -10.96 11.64
CA VAL A 130 -7.84 -11.74 12.89
C VAL A 130 -6.74 -12.80 12.86
N LEU A 131 -6.56 -13.49 11.73
CA LEU A 131 -5.49 -14.47 11.57
C LEU A 131 -4.10 -13.84 11.68
N THR A 132 -3.90 -12.67 11.08
CA THR A 132 -2.65 -11.90 11.17
C THR A 132 -2.35 -11.56 12.63
N ARG A 133 -3.33 -11.03 13.38
CA ARG A 133 -3.20 -10.72 14.80
C ARG A 133 -2.91 -11.96 15.63
N ALA A 134 -3.65 -13.05 15.42
CA ALA A 134 -3.47 -14.29 16.15
C ALA A 134 -2.09 -14.93 15.91
N THR A 135 -1.62 -14.92 14.65
CA THR A 135 -0.27 -15.40 14.31
C THR A 135 0.80 -14.54 14.98
N ASP A 136 0.64 -13.24 14.95
CA ASP A 136 1.54 -12.27 15.57
C ASP A 136 1.62 -12.43 17.10
N ASN A 137 0.47 -12.64 17.76
CA ASN A 137 0.42 -12.91 19.20
C ASN A 137 1.07 -14.27 19.53
N ARG A 138 0.89 -15.26 18.67
CA ARG A 138 1.57 -16.55 18.84
C ARG A 138 3.09 -16.42 18.73
N LEU A 139 3.57 -15.62 17.78
CA LEU A 139 5.00 -15.30 17.67
C LEU A 139 5.53 -14.64 18.94
N LYS A 140 4.80 -13.66 19.50
CA LYS A 140 5.18 -13.03 20.79
C LYS A 140 5.37 -14.06 21.88
N SER A 141 4.46 -15.03 22.03
CA SER A 141 4.54 -16.04 23.08
C SER A 141 5.78 -16.94 22.94
N PHE A 142 6.28 -17.16 21.73
CA PHE A 142 7.51 -17.93 21.52
C PHE A 142 8.76 -17.23 22.05
N PHE A 143 8.79 -15.90 21.90
CA PHE A 143 9.97 -15.11 22.28
C PHE A 143 9.95 -14.69 23.76
N SER A 144 8.77 -14.42 24.33
CA SER A 144 8.63 -13.94 25.71
C SER A 144 8.25 -15.03 26.73
N GLY A 145 7.61 -16.09 26.29
CA GLY A 145 7.00 -17.11 27.17
C GLY A 145 7.91 -18.26 27.57
N SER A 146 9.13 -18.37 27.04
CA SER A 146 10.03 -19.53 27.26
C SER A 146 9.39 -20.87 26.89
N GLU A 147 8.32 -20.87 26.14
CA GLU A 147 7.57 -22.06 25.73
C GLU A 147 8.38 -22.91 24.74
N VAL A 148 9.04 -22.25 23.80
CA VAL A 148 9.90 -22.91 22.81
C VAL A 148 11.30 -23.03 23.39
N ARG A 149 11.81 -24.27 23.44
CA ARG A 149 13.13 -24.57 23.98
C ARG A 149 13.95 -25.40 23.01
N TYR A 150 15.25 -25.13 22.99
CA TYR A 150 16.23 -25.98 22.31
C TYR A 150 17.28 -26.46 23.31
N ARG A 151 17.43 -27.77 23.49
CA ARG A 151 18.34 -28.38 24.46
C ARG A 151 18.18 -27.82 25.89
N GLY A 152 16.93 -27.60 26.32
CA GLY A 152 16.59 -27.05 27.62
C GLY A 152 16.72 -25.54 27.78
N MET A 153 17.35 -24.85 26.85
CA MET A 153 17.45 -23.38 26.81
C MET A 153 16.23 -22.75 26.15
N PRO A 154 15.67 -21.69 26.71
CA PRO A 154 14.63 -20.93 26.05
C PRO A 154 15.09 -20.47 24.66
N PHE A 155 14.18 -20.48 23.69
CA PHE A 155 14.46 -19.92 22.37
C PHE A 155 14.71 -18.41 22.48
N GLN A 156 15.85 -17.98 21.97
CA GLN A 156 16.21 -16.58 21.88
C GLN A 156 16.37 -16.22 20.41
N GLY A 157 15.40 -15.53 19.87
CA GLY A 157 15.43 -15.07 18.49
C GLY A 157 15.06 -13.60 18.40
N LYS A 158 15.21 -13.04 17.21
CA LYS A 158 14.59 -11.78 16.85
C LYS A 158 13.27 -12.06 16.18
N GLY A 159 12.24 -11.36 16.60
CA GLY A 159 10.96 -11.40 15.93
C GLY A 159 10.39 -9.99 15.88
N PHE A 160 9.54 -9.77 14.91
CA PHE A 160 8.89 -8.50 14.66
C PHE A 160 7.39 -8.74 14.58
N ARG A 161 6.61 -7.75 14.98
CA ARG A 161 5.16 -7.86 15.02
C ARG A 161 4.53 -6.91 14.01
N SER A 162 3.40 -7.34 13.46
CA SER A 162 2.57 -6.55 12.54
C SER A 162 1.44 -5.82 13.25
N LEU A 163 1.51 -5.71 14.58
CA LEU A 163 0.45 -5.15 15.43
C LEU A 163 0.12 -3.72 15.03
N GLY A 164 -1.14 -3.47 14.63
CA GLY A 164 -1.61 -2.21 14.08
C GLY A 164 -1.59 -2.13 12.56
N GLN A 165 -1.07 -3.16 11.87
CA GLN A 165 -0.92 -3.23 10.41
C GLN A 165 -1.68 -4.41 9.79
N GLU A 166 -2.62 -5.02 10.51
CA GLU A 166 -3.32 -6.23 10.08
C GLU A 166 -4.16 -6.03 8.82
N ALA A 167 -4.64 -4.79 8.59
CA ALA A 167 -5.46 -4.46 7.42
C ALA A 167 -4.73 -4.64 6.09
N ILE A 168 -3.38 -4.77 6.10
CA ILE A 168 -2.58 -5.08 4.90
C ILE A 168 -2.98 -6.42 4.25
N TYR A 169 -3.65 -7.32 4.97
CA TYR A 169 -4.24 -8.51 4.39
C TYR A 169 -5.10 -8.19 3.15
N ALA A 170 -5.84 -7.09 3.22
CA ALA A 170 -6.72 -6.65 2.14
C ALA A 170 -5.99 -6.30 0.83
N ALA A 171 -4.69 -5.97 0.90
CA ALA A 171 -3.89 -5.61 -0.27
C ALA A 171 -3.84 -6.71 -1.34
N ALA A 172 -3.91 -7.98 -0.93
CA ALA A 172 -3.80 -9.10 -1.86
C ALA A 172 -5.16 -9.74 -2.23
N VAL A 173 -6.28 -9.35 -1.63
CA VAL A 173 -7.57 -10.04 -1.81
C VAL A 173 -8.04 -10.08 -3.26
N ARG A 174 -7.77 -9.03 -4.02
CA ARG A 174 -8.11 -8.95 -5.46
C ARG A 174 -6.93 -9.12 -6.41
N LEU A 175 -5.78 -9.58 -5.92
CA LEU A 175 -4.69 -10.04 -6.75
C LEU A 175 -5.01 -11.44 -7.33
N ARG A 176 -4.32 -11.81 -8.38
CA ARG A 176 -4.36 -13.17 -8.94
C ARG A 176 -3.58 -14.09 -7.99
N ARG A 177 -4.29 -14.79 -7.10
CA ARG A 177 -3.75 -15.57 -5.99
C ARG A 177 -4.52 -16.88 -5.76
N GLY A 178 -4.00 -17.72 -4.87
CA GLY A 178 -4.62 -18.99 -4.47
C GLY A 178 -4.42 -20.11 -5.47
N GLU A 179 -4.97 -21.28 -5.18
CA GLU A 179 -4.79 -22.52 -5.97
C GLU A 179 -5.16 -22.37 -7.45
N GLY A 180 -6.15 -21.55 -7.78
CA GLY A 180 -6.59 -21.34 -9.16
C GLY A 180 -5.52 -20.72 -10.08
N TYR A 181 -4.40 -20.26 -9.52
CA TYR A 181 -3.26 -19.70 -10.27
C TYR A 181 -2.02 -20.59 -10.21
N ARG A 182 -2.19 -21.87 -9.88
CA ARG A 182 -1.13 -22.89 -9.97
C ARG A 182 -1.44 -23.85 -11.11
N ASP A 183 -0.46 -24.08 -11.95
CA ASP A 183 -0.57 -25.11 -12.99
C ASP A 183 -0.45 -26.51 -12.40
N GLY A 184 -0.82 -27.50 -13.20
CA GLY A 184 -0.74 -28.90 -12.79
C GLY A 184 0.68 -29.41 -12.48
N ASP A 185 1.70 -28.73 -12.98
CA ASP A 185 3.13 -28.96 -12.64
C ASP A 185 3.60 -28.19 -11.40
N GLY A 186 2.70 -27.43 -10.76
CA GLY A 186 2.97 -26.61 -9.59
C GLY A 186 3.54 -25.22 -9.90
N SER A 187 3.70 -24.84 -11.18
CA SER A 187 4.17 -23.51 -11.57
C SER A 187 3.17 -22.44 -11.19
N TRP A 188 3.70 -21.30 -10.70
CA TRP A 188 2.89 -20.16 -10.30
C TRP A 188 2.59 -19.23 -11.48
N ARG A 189 1.31 -18.92 -11.70
CA ARG A 189 0.82 -18.03 -12.77
C ARG A 189 0.13 -16.77 -12.25
N GLY A 190 0.00 -16.64 -10.95
CA GLY A 190 -0.61 -15.47 -10.30
C GLY A 190 0.33 -14.27 -10.20
N ASP A 191 -0.18 -13.23 -9.56
CA ASP A 191 0.61 -12.06 -9.19
C ASP A 191 1.65 -12.43 -8.14
N VAL A 192 2.64 -11.58 -7.93
CA VAL A 192 3.65 -11.79 -6.88
C VAL A 192 3.64 -10.63 -5.90
N VAL A 193 3.90 -10.96 -4.63
CA VAL A 193 4.11 -9.98 -3.56
C VAL A 193 5.53 -10.09 -3.03
N ALA A 194 6.14 -8.97 -2.72
CA ALA A 194 7.43 -8.86 -2.05
C ALA A 194 7.22 -8.21 -0.66
N PRO A 195 6.70 -8.96 0.33
CA PRO A 195 6.42 -8.43 1.65
C PRO A 195 7.72 -8.23 2.43
N LEU A 196 7.71 -7.27 3.36
CA LEU A 196 8.67 -7.23 4.44
C LEU A 196 8.12 -7.97 5.66
N ILE A 197 8.84 -7.90 6.75
CA ILE A 197 8.52 -8.69 7.95
C ILE A 197 7.19 -8.29 8.62
N ARG A 198 6.75 -7.02 8.43
CA ARG A 198 5.49 -6.54 9.00
C ARG A 198 4.30 -6.70 8.06
N ASP A 199 4.54 -7.02 6.81
CA ASP A 199 3.49 -7.25 5.81
C ASP A 199 2.98 -8.70 5.88
N LEU A 200 2.94 -9.25 7.10
CA LEU A 200 2.51 -10.63 7.36
C LEU A 200 1.14 -10.91 6.77
N GLY A 201 0.20 -9.97 6.89
CA GLY A 201 -1.14 -10.10 6.33
C GLY A 201 -1.14 -10.29 4.81
N ALA A 202 -0.28 -9.58 4.08
CA ALA A 202 -0.18 -9.73 2.62
C ALA A 202 0.32 -11.13 2.23
N ALA A 203 1.32 -11.68 2.96
CA ALA A 203 1.79 -13.04 2.75
C ALA A 203 0.71 -14.09 3.06
N LEU A 204 -0.02 -13.92 4.18
CA LEU A 204 -1.14 -14.79 4.56
C LEU A 204 -2.25 -14.79 3.50
N ALA A 205 -2.54 -13.62 2.91
CA ALA A 205 -3.58 -13.50 1.91
C ALA A 205 -3.23 -14.20 0.59
N MET A 206 -1.95 -14.25 0.21
CA MET A 206 -1.52 -14.96 -1.01
C MET A 206 -1.76 -16.47 -0.92
N ARG A 207 -1.64 -17.04 0.27
CA ARG A 207 -1.85 -18.44 0.56
C ARG A 207 -2.77 -18.61 1.77
N PRO A 208 -4.11 -18.49 1.61
CA PRO A 208 -5.04 -18.43 2.73
C PRO A 208 -5.39 -19.82 3.29
N ASP A 209 -4.36 -20.60 3.64
CA ASP A 209 -4.50 -21.92 4.26
C ASP A 209 -3.66 -22.04 5.55
N ALA A 210 -3.95 -23.06 6.36
CA ALA A 210 -3.27 -23.25 7.65
C ALA A 210 -1.77 -23.57 7.52
N SER A 211 -1.29 -24.00 6.36
CA SER A 211 0.11 -24.36 6.18
C SER A 211 1.03 -23.14 6.17
N ILE A 212 0.55 -22.00 5.65
CA ILE A 212 1.32 -20.75 5.67
C ILE A 212 1.63 -20.31 7.11
N VAL A 213 0.68 -20.43 8.05
CA VAL A 213 0.90 -20.10 9.46
C VAL A 213 2.01 -20.99 10.04
N ARG A 214 1.98 -22.29 9.75
CA ARG A 214 3.06 -23.20 10.20
C ARG A 214 4.41 -22.82 9.62
N MET A 215 4.46 -22.43 8.35
CA MET A 215 5.68 -22.00 7.67
C MET A 215 6.25 -20.71 8.30
N ILE A 216 5.39 -19.73 8.60
CA ILE A 216 5.77 -18.50 9.29
C ILE A 216 6.36 -18.81 10.67
N LEU A 217 5.67 -19.62 11.47
CA LEU A 217 6.13 -19.99 12.80
C LEU A 217 7.45 -20.78 12.75
N ASN A 218 7.60 -21.69 11.78
CA ASN A 218 8.84 -22.46 11.61
C ASN A 218 10.01 -21.56 11.17
N ALA A 219 9.80 -20.62 10.25
CA ALA A 219 10.82 -19.67 9.81
C ALA A 219 11.29 -18.82 10.98
N GLN A 220 10.36 -18.26 11.76
CA GLN A 220 10.68 -17.46 12.95
C GLN A 220 11.45 -18.24 14.02
N MET A 221 11.22 -19.54 14.15
CA MET A 221 11.95 -20.44 15.06
C MET A 221 13.25 -20.98 14.49
N GLY A 222 13.62 -20.62 13.26
CA GLY A 222 14.83 -21.13 12.60
C GLY A 222 14.79 -22.64 12.36
N LYS A 223 13.60 -23.23 12.19
CA LYS A 223 13.47 -24.69 11.93
C LYS A 223 13.87 -25.03 10.50
N ALA A 224 14.53 -26.19 10.35
CA ALA A 224 14.78 -26.81 9.07
C ALA A 224 13.46 -27.11 8.34
N GLY A 225 13.47 -27.05 7.03
CA GLY A 225 12.33 -27.29 6.16
C GLY A 225 11.86 -26.04 5.41
N PRO A 226 10.92 -26.23 4.48
CA PRO A 226 10.42 -25.13 3.65
C PRO A 226 9.73 -24.06 4.48
N PRO A 227 9.74 -22.77 3.98
CA PRO A 227 10.40 -22.37 2.75
C PRO A 227 11.85 -21.94 2.94
N MET A 228 12.27 -21.60 4.17
CA MET A 228 13.55 -20.92 4.43
C MET A 228 14.64 -21.83 4.98
N ASP A 229 14.31 -23.05 5.33
CA ASP A 229 15.26 -24.10 5.81
C ASP A 229 16.12 -23.63 7.00
N GLY A 230 15.53 -22.88 7.91
CA GLY A 230 16.21 -22.33 9.09
C GLY A 230 17.21 -21.20 8.81
N LYS A 231 17.34 -20.73 7.57
CA LYS A 231 18.34 -19.74 7.16
C LYS A 231 17.90 -18.31 7.39
N ASP A 232 16.58 -18.06 7.38
CA ASP A 232 16.01 -16.73 7.56
C ASP A 232 14.67 -16.83 8.30
N LEU A 233 14.35 -15.78 9.05
CA LEU A 233 13.08 -15.64 9.77
C LEU A 233 11.95 -15.09 8.86
N HIS A 234 12.29 -14.53 7.72
CA HIS A 234 11.34 -14.01 6.76
C HIS A 234 10.72 -15.16 5.94
N VAL A 235 9.49 -14.98 5.49
CA VAL A 235 8.78 -16.00 4.73
C VAL A 235 8.77 -15.67 3.25
N GLY A 236 9.42 -16.50 2.47
CA GLY A 236 9.28 -16.54 1.01
C GLY A 236 8.67 -17.87 0.58
N ASP A 237 7.74 -17.84 -0.36
CA ASP A 237 7.08 -19.03 -0.93
C ASP A 237 6.80 -18.79 -2.42
N LEU A 238 7.85 -18.90 -3.24
CA LEU A 238 7.78 -18.64 -4.68
C LEU A 238 6.69 -19.45 -5.39
N PRO A 239 6.44 -20.73 -5.03
CA PRO A 239 5.32 -21.51 -5.57
C PRO A 239 3.93 -20.91 -5.29
N TRP A 240 3.85 -19.89 -4.43
CA TRP A 240 2.63 -19.14 -4.11
C TRP A 240 2.75 -17.64 -4.37
N GLY A 241 3.76 -17.25 -5.14
CA GLY A 241 3.95 -15.85 -5.51
C GLY A 241 4.42 -14.94 -4.37
N ILE A 242 5.01 -15.51 -3.32
CA ILE A 242 5.58 -14.74 -2.21
C ILE A 242 7.09 -14.70 -2.38
N LEU A 243 7.63 -13.54 -2.75
CA LEU A 243 9.07 -13.34 -2.86
C LEU A 243 9.71 -13.33 -1.47
N PRO A 244 10.86 -13.99 -1.27
CA PRO A 244 11.54 -13.91 0.01
C PRO A 244 12.05 -12.48 0.23
N PRO A 245 11.69 -11.85 1.36
CA PRO A 245 12.24 -10.56 1.70
C PRO A 245 13.73 -10.67 2.02
N ALA A 246 14.45 -9.59 1.76
CA ALA A 246 15.86 -9.49 2.09
C ALA A 246 16.06 -8.59 3.31
N ALA A 247 16.99 -8.96 4.21
CA ALA A 247 17.36 -8.12 5.35
C ALA A 247 17.88 -6.72 4.94
N PRO A 248 18.68 -6.56 3.86
CA PRO A 248 18.91 -5.25 3.27
C PRO A 248 17.61 -4.71 2.67
N LEU A 249 17.00 -3.74 3.34
CA LEU A 249 15.78 -3.07 2.89
C LEU A 249 16.00 -2.46 1.49
N GLY A 250 14.95 -2.44 0.68
CA GLY A 250 15.02 -1.92 -0.69
C GLY A 250 15.36 -2.96 -1.76
N ILE A 251 16.11 -4.02 -1.45
CA ILE A 251 16.42 -5.10 -2.42
C ILE A 251 15.17 -5.78 -2.94
N SER A 252 14.15 -5.95 -2.09
CA SER A 252 12.85 -6.48 -2.51
C SER A 252 12.19 -5.64 -3.60
N ALA A 253 12.40 -4.31 -3.60
CA ALA A 253 11.89 -3.42 -4.63
C ALA A 253 12.56 -3.66 -5.99
N LEU A 254 13.88 -3.81 -6.02
CA LEU A 254 14.61 -4.16 -7.24
C LEU A 254 14.23 -5.55 -7.76
N THR A 255 14.04 -6.51 -6.85
CA THR A 255 13.59 -7.86 -7.22
C THR A 255 12.19 -7.82 -7.84
N ALA A 256 11.24 -7.07 -7.22
CA ALA A 256 9.90 -6.87 -7.76
C ALA A 256 9.93 -6.16 -9.12
N ALA A 257 10.80 -5.16 -9.30
CA ALA A 257 10.98 -4.49 -10.59
C ALA A 257 11.50 -5.46 -11.68
N GLY A 258 12.44 -6.35 -11.32
CA GLY A 258 12.91 -7.41 -12.21
C GLY A 258 11.81 -8.40 -12.61
N MET A 259 10.95 -8.80 -11.64
CA MET A 259 9.77 -9.64 -11.90
C MET A 259 8.77 -8.92 -12.82
N ALA A 260 8.47 -7.64 -12.55
CA ALA A 260 7.59 -6.84 -13.39
C ALA A 260 8.13 -6.71 -14.82
N MET A 261 9.44 -6.59 -14.99
CA MET A 261 10.08 -6.58 -16.32
C MET A 261 9.88 -7.92 -17.04
N ALA A 262 10.05 -9.05 -16.34
CA ALA A 262 9.78 -10.37 -16.90
C ALA A 262 8.31 -10.50 -17.32
N PHE A 263 7.37 -10.10 -16.46
CA PHE A 263 5.94 -10.16 -16.75
C PHE A 263 5.52 -9.31 -17.95
N ALA A 264 6.09 -8.10 -18.08
CA ALA A 264 5.88 -7.25 -19.24
C ALA A 264 6.39 -7.91 -20.52
N ARG A 265 7.57 -8.54 -20.47
CA ARG A 265 8.17 -9.25 -21.61
C ARG A 265 7.40 -10.50 -22.03
N GLU A 266 6.85 -11.22 -21.06
CA GLU A 266 6.00 -12.40 -21.29
C GLU A 266 4.61 -12.05 -21.78
N GLY A 267 4.14 -10.81 -21.60
CA GLY A 267 2.75 -10.42 -21.85
C GLY A 267 1.74 -11.16 -20.95
N SER A 268 2.19 -11.65 -19.78
CA SER A 268 1.40 -12.52 -18.90
C SER A 268 0.24 -11.81 -18.20
N GLY A 269 0.24 -10.48 -18.16
CA GLY A 269 -0.72 -9.68 -17.41
C GLY A 269 -0.60 -9.85 -15.90
N ARG A 270 0.53 -10.39 -15.40
CA ARG A 270 0.88 -10.51 -13.99
C ARG A 270 1.39 -9.18 -13.45
N VAL A 271 1.28 -8.99 -12.13
CA VAL A 271 1.73 -7.77 -11.44
C VAL A 271 2.67 -8.15 -10.29
N ALA A 272 3.71 -7.34 -10.07
CA ALA A 272 4.57 -7.43 -8.92
C ALA A 272 4.21 -6.33 -7.91
N VAL A 273 3.91 -6.71 -6.67
CA VAL A 273 3.59 -5.79 -5.57
C VAL A 273 4.74 -5.79 -4.57
N CYS A 274 5.29 -4.62 -4.27
CA CYS A 274 6.38 -4.46 -3.33
C CYS A 274 5.96 -3.60 -2.15
N PHE A 275 6.35 -4.00 -0.94
CA PHE A 275 6.09 -3.30 0.31
C PHE A 275 7.39 -2.79 0.92
N ILE A 276 7.32 -1.63 1.58
CA ILE A 276 8.42 -1.08 2.39
C ILE A 276 7.84 -0.24 3.54
N GLY A 277 8.55 -0.20 4.66
CA GLY A 277 8.26 0.80 5.70
C GLY A 277 8.77 2.19 5.30
N GLU A 278 8.20 3.25 5.89
CA GLU A 278 8.50 4.64 5.54
C GLU A 278 10.00 4.98 5.63
N GLY A 279 10.71 4.45 6.64
CA GLY A 279 12.15 4.68 6.78
C GLY A 279 12.98 4.11 5.64
N GLY A 280 12.54 3.02 5.02
CA GLY A 280 13.20 2.40 3.88
C GLY A 280 13.05 3.20 2.57
N THR A 281 12.15 4.16 2.51
CA THR A 281 11.92 4.96 1.29
C THR A 281 13.05 5.92 0.94
N SER A 282 14.06 6.04 1.80
CA SER A 282 15.27 6.86 1.55
C SER A 282 16.40 6.07 0.89
N LEU A 283 16.23 4.76 0.69
CA LEU A 283 17.25 3.91 0.06
C LEU A 283 17.29 4.11 -1.46
N GLY A 284 18.49 4.09 -2.02
CA GLY A 284 18.70 4.22 -3.47
C GLY A 284 17.96 3.16 -4.27
N GLU A 285 17.99 1.92 -3.80
CA GLU A 285 17.33 0.76 -4.42
C GLU A 285 15.82 0.95 -4.58
N TRP A 286 15.17 1.61 -3.59
CA TRP A 286 13.76 1.93 -3.67
C TRP A 286 13.47 2.95 -4.77
N HIS A 287 14.25 4.03 -4.82
CA HIS A 287 14.13 5.07 -5.84
C HIS A 287 14.41 4.52 -7.25
N GLU A 288 15.45 3.71 -7.40
CA GLU A 288 15.80 3.07 -8.65
C GLU A 288 14.70 2.15 -9.17
N ALA A 289 14.13 1.31 -8.30
CA ALA A 289 13.07 0.37 -8.66
C ALA A 289 11.83 1.09 -9.18
N ILE A 290 11.37 2.14 -8.49
CA ILE A 290 10.20 2.91 -8.91
C ILE A 290 10.48 3.63 -10.23
N ASN A 291 11.64 4.31 -10.33
CA ASN A 291 12.03 5.05 -11.53
C ASN A 291 12.11 4.13 -12.75
N LEU A 292 12.73 2.95 -12.62
CA LEU A 292 12.79 1.95 -13.68
C LEU A 292 11.39 1.51 -14.13
N CYS A 293 10.53 1.17 -13.16
CA CYS A 293 9.17 0.73 -13.45
C CYS A 293 8.33 1.84 -14.09
N ALA A 294 8.48 3.08 -13.64
CA ALA A 294 7.79 4.25 -14.20
C ALA A 294 8.22 4.52 -15.64
N ALA A 295 9.53 4.64 -15.86
CA ALA A 295 10.09 4.95 -17.17
C ALA A 295 9.73 3.89 -18.24
N ARG A 296 9.60 2.63 -17.85
CA ARG A 296 9.26 1.50 -18.73
C ARG A 296 7.79 1.06 -18.65
N ARG A 297 6.96 1.74 -17.86
CA ARG A 297 5.55 1.39 -17.61
C ARG A 297 5.36 -0.09 -17.24
N LEU A 298 6.24 -0.59 -16.36
CA LEU A 298 6.22 -1.99 -15.94
C LEU A 298 5.02 -2.27 -15.01
N PRO A 299 4.48 -3.50 -15.01
CA PRO A 299 3.35 -3.89 -14.19
C PRO A 299 3.77 -4.10 -12.72
N ALA A 300 3.96 -3.01 -12.00
CA ALA A 300 4.35 -3.00 -10.59
C ALA A 300 3.41 -2.14 -9.75
N VAL A 301 3.32 -2.45 -8.45
CA VAL A 301 2.68 -1.63 -7.42
C VAL A 301 3.66 -1.48 -6.26
N PHE A 302 3.87 -0.25 -5.82
CA PHE A 302 4.74 0.05 -4.69
C PHE A 302 3.91 0.53 -3.51
N CYS A 303 4.13 -0.05 -2.34
CA CYS A 303 3.43 0.30 -1.11
C CYS A 303 4.40 0.77 -0.04
N VAL A 304 4.10 1.90 0.58
CA VAL A 304 4.74 2.39 1.79
C VAL A 304 3.81 2.14 2.97
N GLU A 305 4.15 1.22 3.87
CA GLU A 305 3.51 1.10 5.17
C GLU A 305 4.10 2.12 6.14
N ASN A 306 3.45 3.28 6.21
CA ASN A 306 3.85 4.37 7.08
C ASN A 306 3.28 4.17 8.48
N ASN A 307 4.00 3.45 9.32
CA ASN A 307 3.63 3.21 10.72
C ASN A 307 4.18 4.26 11.69
N GLN A 308 4.59 5.40 11.19
CA GLN A 308 5.00 6.63 11.88
C GLN A 308 6.37 6.58 12.53
N THR A 309 7.10 5.45 12.46
CA THR A 309 8.40 5.35 13.12
C THR A 309 9.29 4.25 12.53
N ALA A 310 10.48 4.60 12.08
CA ALA A 310 11.52 3.66 11.68
C ALA A 310 12.45 3.40 12.87
N LEU A 311 12.34 2.23 13.51
CA LEU A 311 12.98 1.93 14.78
C LEU A 311 12.54 2.96 15.85
N SER A 312 13.35 3.95 16.14
CA SER A 312 13.07 5.07 17.06
C SER A 312 12.99 6.43 16.35
N THR A 313 13.19 6.48 15.03
CA THR A 313 13.18 7.72 14.25
C THR A 313 11.76 8.06 13.81
N PRO A 314 11.17 9.17 14.29
CA PRO A 314 9.82 9.57 13.88
C PRO A 314 9.82 10.08 12.42
N VAL A 315 8.64 10.03 11.77
CA VAL A 315 8.46 10.47 10.38
C VAL A 315 8.98 11.89 10.14
N SER A 316 8.81 12.79 11.10
CA SER A 316 9.29 14.19 11.00
C SER A 316 10.82 14.33 10.83
N GLU A 317 11.58 13.30 11.21
CA GLU A 317 13.03 13.25 11.04
C GLU A 317 13.46 12.42 9.81
N GLN A 318 12.50 11.79 9.12
CA GLN A 318 12.79 10.93 7.98
C GLN A 318 12.54 11.63 6.63
N SER A 319 11.54 12.49 6.55
CA SER A 319 11.13 13.10 5.29
C SER A 319 10.54 14.49 5.51
N ALA A 320 10.87 15.42 4.59
CA ALA A 320 10.23 16.72 4.52
C ALA A 320 8.87 16.68 3.77
N ALA A 321 8.57 15.61 3.04
CA ALA A 321 7.26 15.43 2.43
C ALA A 321 6.19 15.26 3.51
N ARG A 322 5.02 15.86 3.33
CA ARG A 322 3.90 15.76 4.28
C ARG A 322 3.39 14.32 4.38
N VAL A 323 3.29 13.67 3.23
CA VAL A 323 2.96 12.26 3.07
C VAL A 323 3.90 11.63 2.05
N PHE A 324 4.25 10.35 2.20
CA PHE A 324 5.24 9.71 1.32
C PHE A 324 4.72 9.52 -0.11
N ALA A 325 3.40 9.44 -0.31
CA ALA A 325 2.81 9.35 -1.64
C ALA A 325 3.05 10.62 -2.49
N GLU A 326 3.43 11.77 -1.91
CA GLU A 326 3.84 12.96 -2.66
C GLU A 326 5.10 12.71 -3.51
N LYS A 327 5.96 11.78 -3.09
CA LYS A 327 7.16 11.40 -3.85
C LYS A 327 6.83 10.80 -5.23
N ALA A 328 5.61 10.28 -5.40
CA ALA A 328 5.13 9.71 -6.67
C ALA A 328 5.21 10.72 -7.84
N ALA A 329 4.95 12.00 -7.57
CA ALA A 329 5.04 13.05 -8.58
C ALA A 329 6.43 13.15 -9.19
N GLY A 330 7.48 12.97 -8.38
CA GLY A 330 8.88 12.98 -8.85
C GLY A 330 9.23 11.81 -9.80
N TYR A 331 8.47 10.72 -9.75
CA TYR A 331 8.62 9.56 -10.65
C TYR A 331 7.65 9.61 -11.84
N GLY A 332 6.73 10.57 -11.88
CA GLY A 332 5.69 10.65 -12.91
C GLY A 332 4.66 9.52 -12.80
N VAL A 333 4.35 9.04 -11.60
CA VAL A 333 3.35 8.00 -11.33
C VAL A 333 2.28 8.51 -10.37
N PRO A 334 1.06 7.95 -10.39
CA PRO A 334 0.05 8.33 -9.42
C PRO A 334 0.43 7.89 -8.00
N GLY A 335 0.21 8.77 -7.02
CA GLY A 335 0.36 8.52 -5.60
C GLY A 335 -0.99 8.57 -4.89
N VAL A 336 -1.21 7.66 -3.93
CA VAL A 336 -2.43 7.57 -3.14
C VAL A 336 -2.07 7.38 -1.68
N THR A 337 -2.59 8.25 -0.80
CA THR A 337 -2.49 8.08 0.65
C THR A 337 -3.83 7.57 1.19
N LEU A 338 -3.78 6.57 2.06
CA LEU A 338 -4.94 5.93 2.65
C LEU A 338 -4.77 5.78 4.16
N ASP A 339 -5.89 5.69 4.85
CA ASP A 339 -5.94 5.17 6.21
C ASP A 339 -5.56 3.68 6.18
N GLY A 340 -4.40 3.34 6.74
CA GLY A 340 -3.88 1.97 6.80
C GLY A 340 -4.70 1.04 7.68
N THR A 341 -5.77 1.53 8.31
CA THR A 341 -6.75 0.75 9.08
C THR A 341 -8.10 0.58 8.36
N ASP A 342 -8.25 1.13 7.14
CA ASP A 342 -9.44 0.94 6.28
C ASP A 342 -9.20 -0.21 5.27
N PRO A 343 -9.60 -1.45 5.58
CA PRO A 343 -9.33 -2.59 4.71
C PRO A 343 -10.09 -2.53 3.37
N GLU A 344 -11.27 -1.89 3.32
CA GLU A 344 -12.01 -1.73 2.06
C GLU A 344 -11.28 -0.76 1.12
N GLY A 345 -10.76 0.35 1.66
CA GLY A 345 -9.93 1.30 0.93
C GLY A 345 -8.63 0.68 0.43
N ILE A 346 -7.98 -0.14 1.27
CA ILE A 346 -6.76 -0.87 0.90
C ILE A 346 -7.05 -1.84 -0.25
N ALA A 347 -8.05 -2.71 -0.13
CA ALA A 347 -8.42 -3.64 -1.19
C ALA A 347 -8.70 -2.93 -2.52
N ALA A 348 -9.41 -1.80 -2.46
CA ALA A 348 -9.74 -1.01 -3.64
C ALA A 348 -8.51 -0.36 -4.29
N ALA A 349 -7.59 0.18 -3.48
CA ALA A 349 -6.39 0.82 -4.01
C ALA A 349 -5.45 -0.17 -4.69
N PHE A 350 -5.24 -1.35 -4.10
CA PHE A 350 -4.39 -2.37 -4.71
C PHE A 350 -5.04 -2.99 -5.95
N ALA A 351 -6.35 -3.21 -5.95
CA ALA A 351 -7.07 -3.68 -7.14
C ALA A 351 -6.96 -2.66 -8.28
N TRP A 352 -7.22 -1.38 -8.01
CA TRP A 352 -7.06 -0.29 -8.98
C TRP A 352 -5.63 -0.19 -9.52
N ALA A 353 -4.64 -0.24 -8.64
CA ALA A 353 -3.24 -0.16 -9.05
C ALA A 353 -2.82 -1.36 -9.91
N ALA A 354 -3.30 -2.56 -9.57
CA ALA A 354 -3.07 -3.76 -10.36
C ALA A 354 -3.79 -3.70 -11.73
N GLU A 355 -5.03 -3.21 -11.80
CA GLU A 355 -5.75 -2.96 -13.06
C GLU A 355 -4.97 -2.00 -13.95
N ARG A 356 -4.52 -0.87 -13.39
CA ARG A 356 -3.69 0.12 -14.08
C ARG A 356 -2.40 -0.49 -14.65
N ALA A 357 -1.70 -1.25 -13.81
CA ALA A 357 -0.45 -1.91 -14.18
C ALA A 357 -0.67 -2.91 -15.33
N ARG A 358 -1.73 -3.72 -15.27
CA ARG A 358 -2.11 -4.67 -16.34
C ARG A 358 -2.50 -3.98 -17.64
N ALA A 359 -3.07 -2.79 -17.56
CA ALA A 359 -3.41 -1.97 -18.73
C ALA A 359 -2.18 -1.29 -19.38
N GLY A 360 -0.96 -1.53 -18.88
CA GLY A 360 0.25 -0.92 -19.41
C GLY A 360 0.41 0.57 -19.08
N LEU A 361 -0.34 1.07 -18.09
CA LEU A 361 -0.27 2.45 -17.63
C LEU A 361 0.87 2.71 -16.62
N GLY A 362 1.65 1.67 -16.30
CA GLY A 362 2.77 1.75 -15.37
C GLY A 362 2.37 1.62 -13.90
N PRO A 363 3.34 1.80 -12.99
CA PRO A 363 3.14 1.58 -11.56
C PRO A 363 2.30 2.66 -10.90
N ALA A 364 1.90 2.39 -9.65
CA ALA A 364 1.36 3.36 -8.71
C ALA A 364 2.10 3.26 -7.38
N LEU A 365 2.16 4.36 -6.62
CA LEU A 365 2.67 4.42 -5.27
C LEU A 365 1.51 4.57 -4.29
N ILE A 366 1.35 3.60 -3.39
CA ILE A 366 0.32 3.60 -2.36
C ILE A 366 1.00 3.82 -1.01
N GLU A 367 0.51 4.76 -0.22
CA GLU A 367 0.91 4.94 1.16
C GLU A 367 -0.24 4.57 2.09
N LEU A 368 0.05 3.70 3.06
CA LEU A 368 -0.87 3.30 4.12
C LEU A 368 -0.40 3.93 5.44
N VAL A 369 -1.13 4.94 5.90
CA VAL A 369 -0.84 5.60 7.17
C VAL A 369 -1.48 4.79 8.30
N CYS A 370 -0.66 4.18 9.11
CA CYS A 370 -1.09 3.35 10.23
C CYS A 370 -0.29 3.69 11.50
N MET A 371 -0.43 2.89 12.53
CA MET A 371 0.34 3.00 13.75
C MET A 371 0.97 1.66 14.10
N ARG A 372 2.27 1.65 14.37
CA ARG A 372 2.89 0.50 15.01
C ARG A 372 2.48 0.47 16.48
N MET A 373 1.71 -0.53 16.88
CA MET A 373 1.14 -0.67 18.21
C MET A 373 2.02 -1.52 19.14
N CYS A 374 3.29 -1.73 18.79
CA CYS A 374 4.27 -2.51 19.56
C CYS A 374 5.67 -1.95 19.33
N GLY A 375 6.64 -2.43 20.07
CA GLY A 375 8.05 -2.11 19.87
C GLY A 375 8.56 -2.50 18.49
N HIS A 376 9.77 -2.09 18.15
CA HIS A 376 10.38 -2.45 16.87
C HIS A 376 10.57 -3.97 16.74
N ALA A 377 10.98 -4.61 17.83
CA ALA A 377 11.14 -6.05 17.94
C ALA A 377 10.49 -6.58 19.22
N HIS A 378 10.39 -7.91 19.40
CA HIS A 378 9.69 -8.53 20.54
C HIS A 378 10.21 -8.13 21.93
N HIS A 379 11.48 -7.75 22.02
CA HIS A 379 12.12 -7.33 23.26
C HIS A 379 12.11 -5.81 23.49
N ASP A 380 11.48 -5.08 22.60
CA ASP A 380 11.42 -3.62 22.64
C ASP A 380 10.05 -3.20 23.18
N ASP A 381 10.07 -2.47 24.28
CA ASP A 381 8.90 -2.01 25.02
C ASP A 381 8.47 -0.57 24.68
N MET A 382 9.07 0.03 23.66
CA MET A 382 8.77 1.40 23.20
C MET A 382 9.15 2.51 24.19
N LEU A 383 9.93 2.26 25.22
CA LEU A 383 10.35 3.28 26.21
C LEU A 383 11.02 4.49 25.54
N TYR A 384 11.72 4.27 24.42
CA TYR A 384 12.35 5.33 23.63
C TYR A 384 11.34 6.32 23.00
N LEU A 385 10.06 6.01 22.97
CA LEU A 385 9.01 6.92 22.51
C LEU A 385 8.45 7.79 23.65
N GLY A 386 8.99 7.67 24.87
CA GLY A 386 8.52 8.40 26.05
C GLY A 386 7.10 8.04 26.47
N LYS A 387 6.59 6.89 26.03
CA LYS A 387 5.26 6.37 26.38
C LYS A 387 5.43 5.10 27.20
N GLU A 388 4.63 4.97 28.25
CA GLU A 388 4.50 3.67 28.89
C GLU A 388 4.02 2.65 27.88
N PRO A 389 4.49 1.39 27.92
CA PRO A 389 4.08 0.32 27.03
C PRO A 389 2.61 -0.10 27.25
N ALA A 390 1.77 0.84 27.66
CA ALA A 390 0.42 0.64 28.16
C ALA A 390 -0.55 0.14 27.08
N ILE A 391 -0.11 -0.11 25.87
CA ILE A 391 -0.99 -0.58 24.82
C ILE A 391 -0.44 -1.89 24.23
N SER A 392 -0.36 -2.89 25.10
CA SER A 392 -0.48 -4.26 24.67
C SER A 392 -1.97 -4.54 24.47
N TRP A 393 -2.45 -4.41 23.28
CA TRP A 393 -3.78 -4.87 22.87
C TRP A 393 -3.75 -6.40 22.63
N ASP A 394 -3.19 -7.13 23.59
CA ASP A 394 -3.16 -8.59 23.59
C ASP A 394 -4.55 -9.17 23.82
#